data_e0ac9e6b89add7340ceec804029e89a1
#
_entry.id   e0ac9e6b89add7340ceec804029e89a1
#
_cell.length_a   1.000
_cell.length_b   1.000
_cell.length_c   1.000
_cell.angle_alpha   90.00
_cell.angle_beta   90.00
_cell.angle_gamma   90.00
#
_symmetry.space_group_name_H-M   'P 1'
#
loop_
_entity.id
_entity.type
_entity.pdbx_description
1 polymer ?
#
loop_
_entity_poly.entity_id
_entity_poly.type
_entity_poly.pdbx_seq_one_letter_code
_entity_poly.pdbx_strand_id
1 'polypeptide(L)'
;AAWTPQMAAGMFSLSGAQAKIAIRWEEGRWGLPYGSQATTHILKPYWDGLPGHAINEHLSLRLGARVGLAAASSEILSIGNATVISVRRYDRVVVDEQSIGRVHQEDMCQALSLPPSKKYESEGGPGIASIVNMLRRNLPVAVAQDTVTRFLQAQALAWAMAATDAHAKNYSLLLAQDAVALAPLYDVSSAAPYFVNEVRDVRPGEVSMHKAGLAMKVSKHRKFNEITAQDWKTLADQVGLHPEETVSLVAAVVQRVPSATAEVVELFNQEPGRTPSERKFADTYKTAVKRQATLALRSIEGKGIPTRRP
;
A
#
# COMPACT_ATOMS: atom_id res chain seq x y z
N ALA A 1 -12.98 -21.75 -13.54
CA ALA A 1 -11.88 -22.33 -14.28
C ALA A 1 -10.62 -22.17 -13.42
N ALA A 2 -9.94 -23.28 -13.10
CA ALA A 2 -8.69 -23.24 -12.37
C ALA A 2 -7.63 -22.50 -13.22
N TRP A 3 -6.88 -21.60 -12.61
CA TRP A 3 -5.73 -20.97 -13.22
C TRP A 3 -4.70 -22.05 -13.57
N THR A 4 -4.52 -22.34 -14.84
CA THR A 4 -3.57 -23.38 -15.26
C THR A 4 -2.18 -22.77 -15.46
N PRO A 5 -1.09 -23.54 -15.17
CA PRO A 5 0.29 -23.11 -15.44
C PRO A 5 0.55 -22.68 -16.89
N GLN A 6 -0.24 -23.16 -17.84
CA GLN A 6 -0.15 -22.79 -19.25
C GLN A 6 -0.62 -21.36 -19.56
N MET A 7 -1.49 -20.77 -18.73
CA MET A 7 -1.83 -19.35 -18.84
C MET A 7 -0.69 -18.44 -18.33
N ALA A 8 0.27 -18.99 -17.58
CA ALA A 8 1.44 -18.27 -17.10
C ALA A 8 2.66 -18.33 -18.07
N ALA A 9 2.67 -19.28 -19.01
CA ALA A 9 3.76 -19.44 -19.98
C ALA A 9 3.66 -18.40 -21.09
N GLY A 10 4.26 -17.26 -20.89
CA GLY A 10 4.27 -16.13 -21.82
C GLY A 10 3.97 -14.80 -21.14
N MET A 11 3.69 -14.83 -19.84
CA MET A 11 3.39 -13.63 -19.07
C MET A 11 4.64 -13.05 -18.43
N PHE A 12 4.73 -11.73 -18.50
CA PHE A 12 5.79 -10.96 -17.86
C PHE A 12 5.86 -11.32 -16.38
N SER A 13 7.07 -11.60 -15.88
CA SER A 13 7.33 -11.82 -14.46
C SER A 13 7.00 -10.54 -13.69
N LEU A 14 5.90 -10.55 -12.95
CA LEU A 14 5.56 -9.52 -11.99
C LEU A 14 6.09 -9.95 -10.61
N SER A 15 6.87 -9.10 -9.96
CA SER A 15 7.42 -9.40 -8.63
C SER A 15 6.30 -9.52 -7.57
N GLY A 16 6.49 -10.41 -6.59
CA GLY A 16 5.59 -10.59 -5.43
C GLY A 16 5.10 -12.03 -5.28
N ALA A 17 4.72 -12.40 -4.05
CA ALA A 17 4.34 -13.76 -3.68
C ALA A 17 2.92 -14.17 -4.15
N GLN A 18 2.03 -13.20 -4.32
CA GLN A 18 0.66 -13.45 -4.76
C GLN A 18 0.59 -13.72 -6.27
N ALA A 19 -0.19 -14.71 -6.67
CA ALA A 19 -0.49 -14.96 -8.09
C ALA A 19 -1.10 -13.69 -8.72
N LYS A 20 -0.60 -13.30 -9.88
CA LYS A 20 -1.07 -12.13 -10.60
C LYS A 20 -0.85 -12.29 -12.10
N ILE A 21 -1.70 -11.63 -12.88
CA ILE A 21 -1.65 -11.66 -14.33
C ILE A 21 -1.73 -10.23 -14.86
N ALA A 22 -0.85 -9.89 -15.82
CA ALA A 22 -0.92 -8.63 -16.53
C ALA A 22 -1.66 -8.81 -17.86
N ILE A 23 -2.72 -8.05 -18.06
CA ILE A 23 -3.59 -8.15 -19.22
C ILE A 23 -3.86 -6.77 -19.83
N ARG A 24 -4.44 -6.76 -21.03
CA ARG A 24 -4.85 -5.57 -21.75
C ARG A 24 -6.37 -5.41 -21.69
N TRP A 25 -6.81 -4.23 -21.31
CA TRP A 25 -8.19 -3.78 -21.49
C TRP A 25 -8.22 -2.83 -22.67
N GLU A 26 -9.04 -3.15 -23.67
CA GLU A 26 -9.18 -2.36 -24.90
C GLU A 26 -10.59 -2.55 -25.45
N GLU A 27 -11.23 -1.46 -25.84
CA GLU A 27 -12.57 -1.45 -26.46
C GLU A 27 -13.63 -2.29 -25.73
N GLY A 28 -13.63 -2.23 -24.38
CA GLY A 28 -14.59 -2.98 -23.58
C GLY A 28 -14.29 -4.47 -23.41
N ARG A 29 -13.10 -4.94 -23.80
CA ARG A 29 -12.72 -6.36 -23.75
C ARG A 29 -11.39 -6.58 -23.03
N TRP A 30 -11.32 -7.69 -22.32
CA TRP A 30 -10.07 -8.20 -21.77
C TRP A 30 -9.34 -9.07 -22.78
N GLY A 31 -8.04 -8.85 -22.97
CA GLY A 31 -7.21 -9.61 -23.87
C GLY A 31 -5.82 -9.92 -23.31
N LEU A 32 -5.24 -11.01 -23.77
CA LEU A 32 -3.82 -11.28 -23.55
C LEU A 32 -3.01 -10.44 -24.53
N PRO A 33 -1.99 -9.71 -24.08
CA PRO A 33 -1.16 -8.92 -24.98
C PRO A 33 -0.37 -9.83 -25.90
N TYR A 34 -0.24 -9.43 -27.17
CA TYR A 34 0.55 -10.12 -28.17
C TYR A 34 1.72 -9.25 -28.64
N GLY A 35 2.90 -9.85 -28.82
CA GLY A 35 4.08 -9.15 -29.29
C GLY A 35 4.51 -7.99 -28.37
N SER A 36 4.63 -6.79 -28.90
CA SER A 36 5.03 -5.57 -28.18
C SER A 36 3.89 -4.84 -27.45
N GLN A 37 2.66 -5.35 -27.53
CA GLN A 37 1.50 -4.70 -26.90
C GLN A 37 1.71 -4.50 -25.39
N ALA A 38 1.38 -3.31 -24.91
CA ALA A 38 1.46 -3.01 -23.49
C ALA A 38 0.25 -3.56 -22.74
N THR A 39 0.51 -4.20 -21.59
CA THR A 39 -0.56 -4.53 -20.61
C THR A 39 -1.05 -3.26 -19.95
N THR A 40 -2.35 -3.17 -19.66
CA THR A 40 -2.98 -2.00 -19.04
C THR A 40 -3.39 -2.23 -17.59
N HIS A 41 -3.62 -3.48 -17.20
CA HIS A 41 -4.11 -3.87 -15.89
C HIS A 41 -3.34 -5.06 -15.32
N ILE A 42 -3.37 -5.16 -14.01
CA ILE A 42 -2.90 -6.33 -13.26
C ILE A 42 -4.12 -6.91 -12.54
N LEU A 43 -4.42 -8.16 -12.81
CA LEU A 43 -5.44 -8.91 -12.07
C LEU A 43 -4.77 -9.75 -10.99
N LYS A 44 -5.30 -9.68 -9.78
CA LYS A 44 -4.89 -10.51 -8.65
C LYS A 44 -6.12 -11.29 -8.19
N PRO A 45 -6.10 -12.63 -8.34
CA PRO A 45 -7.20 -13.47 -7.89
C PRO A 45 -7.25 -13.55 -6.36
N TYR A 46 -8.33 -14.12 -5.86
CA TYR A 46 -8.49 -14.46 -4.46
C TYR A 46 -7.26 -15.25 -3.95
N TRP A 47 -6.85 -14.96 -2.73
CA TRP A 47 -5.77 -15.65 -2.05
C TRP A 47 -6.32 -16.38 -0.82
N ASP A 48 -6.20 -17.71 -0.80
CA ASP A 48 -6.74 -18.58 0.28
C ASP A 48 -6.13 -18.26 1.66
N GLY A 49 -4.92 -17.67 1.70
CA GLY A 49 -4.25 -17.32 2.95
C GLY A 49 -4.88 -16.16 3.73
N LEU A 50 -5.61 -15.23 3.05
CA LEU A 50 -6.24 -14.06 3.68
C LEU A 50 -7.61 -13.79 3.06
N PRO A 51 -8.71 -14.24 3.70
CA PRO A 51 -10.06 -13.98 3.21
C PRO A 51 -10.34 -12.50 2.98
N GLY A 52 -10.94 -12.16 1.84
CA GLY A 52 -11.27 -10.77 1.48
C GLY A 52 -10.06 -9.91 1.07
N HIS A 53 -8.89 -10.51 0.80
CA HIS A 53 -7.66 -9.74 0.47
C HIS A 53 -7.83 -8.81 -0.73
N ALA A 54 -8.51 -9.24 -1.80
CA ALA A 54 -8.79 -8.40 -2.96
C ALA A 54 -9.58 -7.12 -2.59
N ILE A 55 -10.59 -7.28 -1.72
CA ILE A 55 -11.38 -6.15 -1.21
C ILE A 55 -10.53 -5.27 -0.29
N ASN A 56 -9.70 -5.87 0.55
CA ASN A 56 -8.77 -5.16 1.43
C ASN A 56 -7.85 -4.23 0.62
N GLU A 57 -7.17 -4.76 -0.41
CA GLU A 57 -6.29 -3.96 -1.26
C GLU A 57 -7.07 -2.85 -1.97
N HIS A 58 -8.24 -3.16 -2.54
CA HIS A 58 -9.09 -2.18 -3.20
C HIS A 58 -9.50 -1.03 -2.26
N LEU A 59 -10.03 -1.35 -1.08
CA LEU A 59 -10.42 -0.35 -0.08
C LEU A 59 -9.20 0.45 0.42
N SER A 60 -8.04 -0.18 0.57
CA SER A 60 -6.81 0.48 0.99
C SER A 60 -6.27 1.47 -0.04
N LEU A 61 -6.32 1.14 -1.33
CA LEU A 61 -5.96 2.06 -2.41
C LEU A 61 -6.94 3.24 -2.48
N ARG A 62 -8.24 2.99 -2.38
CA ARG A 62 -9.26 4.05 -2.32
C ARG A 62 -9.11 4.94 -1.09
N LEU A 63 -8.77 4.35 0.07
CA LEU A 63 -8.45 5.10 1.28
C LEU A 63 -7.24 6.00 1.08
N GLY A 64 -6.16 5.50 0.47
CA GLY A 64 -5.01 6.30 0.10
C GLY A 64 -5.39 7.52 -0.75
N ALA A 65 -6.17 7.31 -1.80
CA ALA A 65 -6.69 8.40 -2.63
C ALA A 65 -7.57 9.38 -1.83
N ARG A 66 -8.42 8.88 -0.95
CA ARG A 66 -9.35 9.71 -0.17
C ARG A 66 -8.65 10.58 0.87
N VAL A 67 -7.51 10.13 1.42
CA VAL A 67 -6.69 10.96 2.30
C VAL A 67 -5.75 11.92 1.55
N GLY A 68 -5.80 11.93 0.22
CA GLY A 68 -5.07 12.87 -0.64
C GLY A 68 -3.74 12.37 -1.18
N LEU A 69 -3.47 11.07 -1.11
CA LEU A 69 -2.30 10.45 -1.73
C LEU A 69 -2.63 9.98 -3.16
N ALA A 70 -1.66 10.04 -4.05
CA ALA A 70 -1.79 9.35 -5.33
C ALA A 70 -1.82 7.83 -5.08
N ALA A 71 -2.82 7.14 -5.61
CA ALA A 71 -2.98 5.69 -5.50
C ALA A 71 -3.41 5.09 -6.85
N ALA A 72 -2.99 3.87 -7.12
CA ALA A 72 -3.39 3.14 -8.31
C ALA A 72 -4.92 2.95 -8.32
N SER A 73 -5.53 3.19 -9.46
CA SER A 73 -6.96 2.95 -9.65
C SER A 73 -7.23 1.45 -9.68
N SER A 74 -8.25 1.02 -8.96
CA SER A 74 -8.62 -0.39 -8.87
C SER A 74 -10.13 -0.59 -8.87
N GLU A 75 -10.54 -1.80 -9.23
CA GLU A 75 -11.93 -2.25 -9.22
C GLU A 75 -12.00 -3.72 -8.78
N ILE A 76 -13.14 -4.11 -8.26
CA ILE A 76 -13.42 -5.51 -7.93
C ILE A 76 -14.26 -6.12 -9.03
N LEU A 77 -13.73 -7.19 -9.62
CA LEU A 77 -14.39 -7.99 -10.65
C LEU A 77 -14.84 -9.33 -10.09
N SER A 78 -15.98 -9.82 -10.57
CA SER A 78 -16.43 -11.20 -10.36
C SER A 78 -16.13 -12.00 -11.62
N ILE A 79 -15.22 -12.98 -11.54
CA ILE A 79 -14.85 -13.86 -12.65
C ILE A 79 -15.23 -15.28 -12.25
N GLY A 80 -16.35 -15.80 -12.79
CA GLY A 80 -16.98 -17.01 -12.29
C GLY A 80 -17.39 -16.82 -10.82
N ASN A 81 -16.90 -17.68 -9.94
CA ASN A 81 -17.15 -17.60 -8.49
C ASN A 81 -16.02 -16.85 -7.72
N ALA A 82 -15.03 -16.31 -8.43
CA ALA A 82 -13.88 -15.67 -7.79
C ALA A 82 -14.02 -14.15 -7.75
N THR A 83 -13.73 -13.56 -6.59
CA THR A 83 -13.52 -12.11 -6.43
C THR A 83 -12.07 -11.79 -6.80
N VAL A 84 -11.88 -10.89 -7.76
CA VAL A 84 -10.59 -10.51 -8.34
C VAL A 84 -10.43 -9.01 -8.22
N ILE A 85 -9.29 -8.54 -7.75
CA ILE A 85 -8.95 -7.12 -7.89
C ILE A 85 -8.28 -6.89 -9.25
N SER A 86 -8.79 -5.90 -9.99
CA SER A 86 -8.19 -5.33 -11.19
C SER A 86 -7.54 -4.00 -10.81
N VAL A 87 -6.24 -3.90 -11.01
CA VAL A 87 -5.47 -2.66 -10.76
C VAL A 87 -5.00 -2.10 -12.08
N ARG A 88 -5.42 -0.87 -12.37
CA ARG A 88 -4.94 -0.14 -13.56
C ARG A 88 -3.48 0.23 -13.38
N ARG A 89 -2.67 -0.05 -14.38
CA ARG A 89 -1.25 0.27 -14.39
C ARG A 89 -1.04 1.77 -14.56
N TYR A 90 -0.47 2.40 -13.56
CA TYR A 90 -0.15 3.84 -13.53
C TYR A 90 1.09 4.19 -14.37
N ASP A 91 1.91 3.18 -14.70
CA ASP A 91 3.10 3.31 -15.55
C ASP A 91 2.79 3.16 -17.05
N ARG A 92 1.53 3.38 -17.41
CA ARG A 92 1.02 3.33 -18.79
C ARG A 92 0.45 4.69 -19.17
N VAL A 93 0.97 5.24 -20.28
CA VAL A 93 0.55 6.53 -20.80
C VAL A 93 0.00 6.34 -22.21
N VAL A 94 -1.19 6.83 -22.47
CA VAL A 94 -1.75 6.87 -23.83
C VAL A 94 -0.94 7.89 -24.63
N VAL A 95 -0.23 7.44 -25.66
CA VAL A 95 0.58 8.27 -26.53
C VAL A 95 -0.28 8.76 -27.69
N ASP A 96 -1.05 7.85 -28.28
CA ASP A 96 -2.03 8.11 -29.34
C ASP A 96 -3.17 7.07 -29.29
N GLU A 97 -4.10 7.11 -30.23
CA GLU A 97 -5.27 6.21 -30.28
C GLU A 97 -4.90 4.71 -30.35
N GLN A 98 -3.70 4.37 -30.78
CA GLN A 98 -3.27 2.99 -31.04
C GLN A 98 -2.11 2.56 -30.14
N SER A 99 -1.42 3.50 -29.48
CA SER A 99 -0.19 3.22 -28.75
C SER A 99 -0.25 3.62 -27.27
N ILE A 100 0.25 2.72 -26.43
CA ILE A 100 0.41 2.92 -25.01
C ILE A 100 1.91 2.91 -24.68
N GLY A 101 2.41 4.05 -24.24
CA GLY A 101 3.77 4.20 -23.74
C GLY A 101 3.94 3.55 -22.36
N ARG A 102 5.19 3.22 -22.05
CA ARG A 102 5.61 2.68 -20.74
C ARG A 102 6.53 3.69 -20.08
N VAL A 103 6.15 4.14 -18.89
CA VAL A 103 7.05 4.93 -18.04
C VAL A 103 7.94 3.96 -17.25
N HIS A 104 9.24 4.19 -17.28
CA HIS A 104 10.16 3.38 -16.49
C HIS A 104 9.95 3.63 -15.01
N GLN A 105 10.07 2.57 -14.20
CA GLN A 105 9.99 2.68 -12.74
C GLN A 105 11.05 1.82 -12.08
N GLU A 106 11.51 2.30 -10.92
CA GLU A 106 12.39 1.56 -10.01
C GLU A 106 11.79 1.57 -8.62
N ASP A 107 11.64 0.38 -8.00
CA ASP A 107 11.30 0.31 -6.58
C ASP A 107 12.48 0.75 -5.70
N MET A 108 12.23 1.05 -4.42
CA MET A 108 13.28 1.58 -3.53
C MET A 108 14.42 0.59 -3.27
N CYS A 109 14.25 -0.72 -3.49
CA CYS A 109 15.38 -1.64 -3.50
C CYS A 109 16.23 -1.44 -4.74
N GLN A 110 15.61 -1.30 -5.92
CA GLN A 110 16.34 -1.04 -7.18
C GLN A 110 17.07 0.29 -7.13
N ALA A 111 16.39 1.36 -6.71
CA ALA A 111 16.96 2.69 -6.58
C ALA A 111 18.15 2.75 -5.57
N LEU A 112 18.20 1.81 -4.62
CA LEU A 112 19.29 1.67 -3.65
C LEU A 112 20.30 0.55 -4.04
N SER A 113 20.17 -0.03 -5.24
CA SER A 113 21.02 -1.14 -5.72
C SER A 113 21.01 -2.37 -4.78
N LEU A 114 19.86 -2.64 -4.16
CA LEU A 114 19.68 -3.78 -3.24
C LEU A 114 18.94 -4.93 -3.94
N PRO A 115 19.31 -6.18 -3.64
CA PRO A 115 18.61 -7.34 -4.20
C PRO A 115 17.18 -7.46 -3.66
N PRO A 116 16.25 -8.07 -4.42
CA PRO A 116 14.84 -8.23 -4.02
C PRO A 116 14.63 -8.94 -2.67
N SER A 117 15.58 -9.78 -2.24
CA SER A 117 15.57 -10.46 -0.95
C SER A 117 15.76 -9.51 0.24
N LYS A 118 16.23 -8.28 0.01
CA LYS A 118 16.43 -7.26 1.04
C LYS A 118 15.29 -6.23 1.05
N LYS A 119 14.06 -6.66 0.89
CA LYS A 119 12.90 -5.77 0.86
C LYS A 119 12.43 -5.30 2.23
N TYR A 120 12.66 -6.09 3.29
CA TYR A 120 12.32 -5.74 4.67
C TYR A 120 13.51 -5.17 5.44
N GLU A 121 13.30 -4.12 6.21
CA GLU A 121 14.33 -3.54 7.07
C GLU A 121 14.84 -4.56 8.11
N SER A 122 13.95 -5.42 8.63
CA SER A 122 14.32 -6.49 9.57
C SER A 122 15.27 -7.56 8.98
N GLU A 123 15.37 -7.62 7.64
CA GLU A 123 16.23 -8.54 6.90
C GLU A 123 17.44 -7.85 6.28
N GLY A 124 17.74 -6.63 6.74
CA GLY A 124 18.85 -5.81 6.26
C GLY A 124 18.50 -4.99 5.01
N GLY A 125 17.23 -4.76 4.75
CA GLY A 125 16.74 -3.85 3.73
C GLY A 125 16.72 -2.39 4.20
N PRO A 126 16.29 -1.45 3.32
CA PRO A 126 16.30 -0.04 3.65
C PRO A 126 15.11 0.31 4.56
N GLY A 127 15.38 1.15 5.57
CA GLY A 127 14.38 1.81 6.38
C GLY A 127 14.01 3.18 5.81
N ILE A 128 13.07 3.86 6.46
CA ILE A 128 12.58 5.19 6.05
C ILE A 128 13.75 6.18 5.92
N ALA A 129 14.66 6.23 6.89
CA ALA A 129 15.78 7.15 6.87
C ALA A 129 16.71 6.93 5.67
N SER A 130 16.99 5.67 5.32
CA SER A 130 17.83 5.32 4.16
C SER A 130 17.20 5.80 2.85
N ILE A 131 15.89 5.61 2.69
CA ILE A 131 15.14 6.03 1.50
C ILE A 131 15.12 7.55 1.42
N VAL A 132 14.77 8.26 2.50
CA VAL A 132 14.75 9.73 2.53
C VAL A 132 16.12 10.33 2.19
N ASN A 133 17.19 9.78 2.75
CA ASN A 133 18.55 10.23 2.46
C ASN A 133 18.94 9.97 1.00
N MET A 134 18.56 8.84 0.41
CA MET A 134 18.78 8.55 -1.00
C MET A 134 18.04 9.56 -1.89
N LEU A 135 16.77 9.82 -1.63
CA LEU A 135 15.96 10.79 -2.38
C LEU A 135 16.57 12.20 -2.33
N ARG A 136 16.99 12.65 -1.14
CA ARG A 136 17.57 13.99 -0.95
C ARG A 136 18.94 14.16 -1.60
N ARG A 137 19.72 13.09 -1.70
CA ARG A 137 21.08 13.15 -2.31
C ARG A 137 21.05 13.09 -3.84
N ASN A 138 20.04 12.43 -4.41
CA ASN A 138 20.04 12.11 -5.85
C ASN A 138 19.02 12.90 -6.66
N LEU A 139 18.07 13.60 -6.02
CA LEU A 139 17.05 14.38 -6.71
C LEU A 139 17.30 15.88 -6.56
N PRO A 140 16.90 16.69 -7.55
CA PRO A 140 16.87 18.15 -7.40
C PRO A 140 16.06 18.56 -6.17
N VAL A 141 16.44 19.63 -5.47
CA VAL A 141 15.90 20.02 -4.16
C VAL A 141 14.36 20.02 -4.12
N ALA A 142 13.73 20.68 -5.10
CA ALA A 142 12.26 20.77 -5.14
C ALA A 142 11.59 19.41 -5.36
N VAL A 143 12.15 18.55 -6.23
CA VAL A 143 11.66 17.19 -6.48
C VAL A 143 11.86 16.31 -5.26
N ALA A 144 13.02 16.42 -4.61
CA ALA A 144 13.31 15.69 -3.38
C ALA A 144 12.32 16.05 -2.27
N GLN A 145 12.01 17.32 -2.09
CA GLN A 145 11.09 17.81 -1.08
C GLN A 145 9.67 17.25 -1.29
N ASP A 146 9.12 17.32 -2.51
CA ASP A 146 7.80 16.74 -2.84
C ASP A 146 7.80 15.22 -2.65
N THR A 147 8.82 14.53 -3.20
CA THR A 147 8.91 13.07 -3.13
C THR A 147 9.03 12.55 -1.69
N VAL A 148 9.85 13.20 -0.86
CA VAL A 148 10.01 12.87 0.57
C VAL A 148 8.71 13.14 1.32
N THR A 149 8.05 14.26 1.07
CA THR A 149 6.76 14.60 1.69
C THR A 149 5.72 13.51 1.40
N ARG A 150 5.55 13.13 0.14
CA ARG A 150 4.61 12.06 -0.27
C ARG A 150 4.99 10.70 0.32
N PHE A 151 6.28 10.38 0.38
CA PHE A 151 6.74 9.13 0.98
C PHE A 151 6.45 9.08 2.49
N LEU A 152 6.69 10.17 3.24
CA LEU A 152 6.35 10.24 4.66
C LEU A 152 4.83 10.18 4.91
N GLN A 153 4.02 10.81 4.05
CA GLN A 153 2.56 10.67 4.09
C GLN A 153 2.12 9.23 3.87
N ALA A 154 2.76 8.51 2.94
CA ALA A 154 2.48 7.09 2.70
C ALA A 154 2.87 6.23 3.92
N GLN A 155 3.98 6.52 4.62
CA GLN A 155 4.36 5.86 5.87
C GLN A 155 3.37 6.16 7.00
N ALA A 156 2.87 7.39 7.09
CA ALA A 156 1.83 7.77 8.05
C ALA A 156 0.53 7.00 7.81
N LEU A 157 0.11 6.85 6.55
CA LEU A 157 -1.04 6.03 6.18
C LEU A 157 -0.81 4.55 6.53
N ALA A 158 0.37 4.00 6.20
CA ALA A 158 0.73 2.62 6.52
C ALA A 158 0.64 2.35 8.03
N TRP A 159 1.09 3.29 8.85
CA TRP A 159 0.95 3.21 10.31
C TRP A 159 -0.51 3.29 10.76
N ALA A 160 -1.25 4.28 10.27
CA ALA A 160 -2.64 4.52 10.67
C ALA A 160 -3.60 3.39 10.29
N MET A 161 -3.31 2.65 9.21
CA MET A 161 -4.14 1.53 8.76
C MET A 161 -3.56 0.14 9.08
N ALA A 162 -2.43 0.07 9.79
CA ALA A 162 -1.69 -1.17 10.07
C ALA A 162 -1.30 -1.94 8.81
N ALA A 163 -0.66 -1.29 7.85
CA ALA A 163 -0.10 -1.96 6.67
C ALA A 163 1.24 -2.63 7.03
N THR A 164 1.21 -3.92 7.32
CA THR A 164 2.40 -4.68 7.77
C THR A 164 3.38 -4.99 6.65
N ASP A 165 2.91 -5.01 5.40
CA ASP A 165 3.72 -5.36 4.21
C ASP A 165 4.17 -4.14 3.39
N ALA A 166 4.13 -2.94 3.98
CA ALA A 166 4.56 -1.69 3.35
C ALA A 166 6.10 -1.58 3.29
N HIS A 167 6.75 -2.54 2.61
CA HIS A 167 8.21 -2.65 2.50
C HIS A 167 8.76 -1.83 1.31
N ALA A 168 10.10 -1.77 1.18
CA ALA A 168 10.78 -0.94 0.19
C ALA A 168 10.36 -1.19 -1.27
N LYS A 169 9.97 -2.41 -1.62
CA LYS A 169 9.50 -2.72 -2.98
C LYS A 169 8.07 -2.27 -3.29
N ASN A 170 7.33 -1.79 -2.29
CA ASN A 170 5.97 -1.24 -2.46
C ASN A 170 5.98 0.28 -2.67
N TYR A 171 7.17 0.86 -2.83
CA TYR A 171 7.37 2.26 -3.18
C TYR A 171 8.32 2.34 -4.37
N SER A 172 7.93 3.07 -5.41
CA SER A 172 8.72 3.21 -6.63
C SER A 172 8.87 4.67 -7.05
N LEU A 173 9.92 4.94 -7.80
CA LEU A 173 10.08 6.17 -8.55
C LEU A 173 9.65 5.94 -10.00
N LEU A 174 8.85 6.82 -10.54
CA LEU A 174 8.62 6.94 -11.98
C LEU A 174 9.72 7.81 -12.56
N LEU A 175 10.36 7.28 -13.59
CA LEU A 175 11.50 7.90 -14.26
C LEU A 175 11.10 8.23 -15.70
N ALA A 176 10.77 9.49 -15.97
CA ALA A 176 10.58 10.03 -17.30
C ALA A 176 11.83 10.82 -17.71
N GLN A 177 11.95 11.14 -18.99
CA GLN A 177 13.16 11.74 -19.57
C GLN A 177 13.69 12.93 -18.74
N ASP A 178 12.79 13.83 -18.31
CA ASP A 178 13.14 15.05 -17.57
C ASP A 178 12.43 15.17 -16.22
N ALA A 179 11.81 14.08 -15.72
CA ALA A 179 11.02 14.12 -14.50
C ALA A 179 11.18 12.85 -13.67
N VAL A 180 11.27 13.03 -12.36
CA VAL A 180 11.21 11.94 -11.38
C VAL A 180 10.08 12.25 -10.40
N ALA A 181 9.25 11.26 -10.12
CA ALA A 181 8.16 11.39 -9.15
C ALA A 181 7.98 10.09 -8.36
N LEU A 182 7.47 10.19 -7.13
CA LEU A 182 7.00 9.01 -6.41
C LEU A 182 5.80 8.41 -7.16
N ALA A 183 5.86 7.12 -7.44
CA ALA A 183 4.75 6.40 -8.04
C ALA A 183 3.50 6.47 -7.15
N PRO A 184 2.29 6.40 -7.72
CA PRO A 184 1.08 6.18 -6.93
C PRO A 184 1.23 4.94 -6.05
N LEU A 185 0.56 4.93 -4.90
CA LEU A 185 0.50 3.76 -4.02
C LEU A 185 -0.03 2.54 -4.77
N TYR A 186 0.59 1.40 -4.57
CA TYR A 186 0.21 0.10 -5.13
C TYR A 186 0.53 -1.00 -4.12
N ASP A 187 -0.14 -2.13 -4.22
CA ASP A 187 0.09 -3.30 -3.36
C ASP A 187 -0.05 -2.96 -1.86
N VAL A 188 -1.07 -2.17 -1.52
CA VAL A 188 -1.34 -1.68 -0.16
C VAL A 188 -2.52 -2.42 0.43
N SER A 189 -2.32 -3.02 1.59
CA SER A 189 -3.39 -3.69 2.35
C SER A 189 -3.22 -3.48 3.86
N SER A 190 -4.33 -3.54 4.59
CA SER A 190 -4.35 -3.44 6.05
C SER A 190 -4.33 -4.83 6.68
N ALA A 191 -3.49 -5.02 7.70
CA ALA A 191 -3.54 -6.22 8.55
C ALA A 191 -4.63 -6.12 9.63
N ALA A 192 -5.16 -4.93 9.91
CA ALA A 192 -6.09 -4.69 11.01
C ALA A 192 -7.36 -5.57 10.97
N PRO A 193 -7.98 -5.89 9.80
CA PRO A 193 -9.14 -6.78 9.74
C PRO A 193 -8.86 -8.21 10.23
N TYR A 194 -7.59 -8.61 10.24
CA TYR A 194 -7.15 -9.96 10.59
C TYR A 194 -6.54 -10.04 12.00
N PHE A 195 -6.53 -8.93 12.75
CA PHE A 195 -5.91 -8.90 14.08
C PHE A 195 -6.67 -9.75 15.08
N VAL A 196 -5.90 -10.64 15.72
CA VAL A 196 -6.32 -11.41 16.90
C VAL A 196 -5.42 -11.09 18.09
N ASN A 197 -5.93 -11.32 19.30
CA ASN A 197 -5.21 -11.02 20.54
C ASN A 197 -4.25 -12.14 20.98
N GLU A 198 -4.26 -13.26 20.27
CA GLU A 198 -3.44 -14.42 20.55
C GLU A 198 -1.96 -14.13 20.22
N VAL A 199 -1.05 -14.54 21.11
CA VAL A 199 0.40 -14.46 20.90
C VAL A 199 0.94 -15.72 20.24
N ARG A 200 0.28 -16.88 20.50
CA ARG A 200 0.61 -18.20 19.97
C ARG A 200 -0.64 -18.77 19.31
N ASP A 201 -0.46 -19.82 18.53
CA ASP A 201 -1.54 -20.59 17.89
C ASP A 201 -2.47 -19.73 16.99
N VAL A 202 -1.87 -18.74 16.32
CA VAL A 202 -2.55 -17.90 15.31
C VAL A 202 -2.92 -18.78 14.11
N ARG A 203 -4.19 -18.79 13.73
CA ARG A 203 -4.71 -19.60 12.61
C ARG A 203 -4.32 -19.02 11.26
N PRO A 204 -4.32 -19.82 10.19
CA PRO A 204 -4.21 -19.29 8.84
C PRO A 204 -5.24 -18.17 8.59
N GLY A 205 -4.81 -17.05 8.06
CA GLY A 205 -5.66 -15.88 7.83
C GLY A 205 -5.82 -14.94 9.03
N GLU A 206 -5.21 -15.22 10.16
CA GLU A 206 -5.15 -14.34 11.34
C GLU A 206 -3.75 -13.72 11.51
N VAL A 207 -3.68 -12.56 12.14
CA VAL A 207 -2.43 -11.84 12.44
C VAL A 207 -2.39 -11.49 13.92
N SER A 208 -1.37 -11.94 14.64
CA SER A 208 -1.19 -11.54 16.03
C SER A 208 -0.89 -10.03 16.13
N MET A 209 -1.77 -9.28 16.77
CA MET A 209 -1.57 -7.85 17.00
C MET A 209 -0.33 -7.52 17.84
N HIS A 210 0.16 -8.48 18.66
CA HIS A 210 1.35 -8.33 19.49
C HIS A 210 2.66 -8.46 18.71
N LYS A 211 2.61 -9.19 17.57
CA LYS A 211 3.76 -9.42 16.69
C LYS A 211 3.77 -8.47 15.49
N ALA A 212 2.60 -7.96 15.12
CA ALA A 212 2.45 -7.09 13.97
C ALA A 212 3.17 -5.75 14.15
N GLY A 213 3.74 -5.25 13.06
CA GLY A 213 4.39 -3.95 13.02
C GLY A 213 4.66 -3.52 11.58
N LEU A 214 5.10 -2.31 11.41
CA LEU A 214 5.51 -1.77 10.12
C LEU A 214 6.69 -2.56 9.53
N ALA A 215 6.77 -2.64 8.21
CA ALA A 215 7.91 -3.19 7.50
C ALA A 215 9.19 -2.34 7.67
N MET A 216 9.02 -1.02 7.80
CA MET A 216 10.07 -0.05 8.08
C MET A 216 9.82 0.64 9.42
N LYS A 217 10.87 0.84 10.22
CA LYS A 217 10.79 1.52 11.53
C LYS A 217 10.54 3.00 11.37
N VAL A 218 9.76 3.56 12.30
CA VAL A 218 9.77 4.99 12.58
C VAL A 218 10.76 5.21 13.73
N SER A 219 11.91 5.80 13.45
CA SER A 219 13.06 5.87 14.37
C SER A 219 13.47 4.45 14.82
N LYS A 220 13.19 4.09 16.06
CA LYS A 220 13.54 2.78 16.65
C LYS A 220 12.37 1.80 16.72
N HIS A 221 11.14 2.26 16.59
CA HIS A 221 9.93 1.46 16.79
C HIS A 221 9.30 1.02 15.48
N ARG A 222 8.80 -0.21 15.45
CA ARG A 222 8.02 -0.75 14.34
C ARG A 222 6.62 -1.22 14.74
N LYS A 223 6.40 -1.55 16.03
CA LYS A 223 5.07 -1.95 16.49
C LYS A 223 4.15 -0.75 16.53
N PHE A 224 2.93 -0.94 16.05
CA PHE A 224 1.96 0.13 15.84
C PHE A 224 1.65 0.93 17.12
N ASN A 225 1.65 0.26 18.29
CA ASN A 225 1.36 0.84 19.60
C ASN A 225 2.57 1.46 20.31
N GLU A 226 3.78 1.29 19.77
CA GLU A 226 5.00 1.87 20.31
C GLU A 226 5.40 3.19 19.63
N ILE A 227 4.89 3.43 18.41
CA ILE A 227 5.21 4.62 17.61
C ILE A 227 4.48 5.83 18.20
N THR A 228 5.23 6.90 18.46
CA THR A 228 4.76 8.16 19.05
C THR A 228 5.15 9.37 18.21
N ALA A 229 4.64 10.56 18.56
CA ALA A 229 5.09 11.81 17.97
C ALA A 229 6.61 12.00 18.10
N GLN A 230 7.20 11.57 19.23
CA GLN A 230 8.65 11.68 19.46
C GLN A 230 9.45 10.82 18.48
N ASP A 231 8.94 9.65 18.06
CA ASP A 231 9.62 8.82 17.07
C ASP A 231 9.66 9.51 15.69
N TRP A 232 8.58 10.18 15.31
CA TRP A 232 8.54 10.97 14.07
C TRP A 232 9.46 12.18 14.13
N LYS A 233 9.56 12.86 15.28
CA LYS A 233 10.53 13.95 15.48
C LYS A 233 11.96 13.45 15.37
N THR A 234 12.28 12.36 16.06
CA THR A 234 13.61 11.74 16.00
C THR A 234 13.98 11.29 14.59
N LEU A 235 13.04 10.69 13.85
CA LEU A 235 13.25 10.35 12.44
C LEU A 235 13.53 11.61 11.60
N ALA A 236 12.77 12.68 11.81
CA ALA A 236 12.96 13.94 11.10
C ALA A 236 14.38 14.51 11.33
N ASP A 237 14.82 14.56 12.60
CA ASP A 237 16.18 15.00 12.96
C ASP A 237 17.26 14.14 12.27
N GLN A 238 17.09 12.80 12.27
CA GLN A 238 18.04 11.88 11.64
C GLN A 238 18.24 12.11 10.13
N VAL A 239 17.21 12.63 9.46
CA VAL A 239 17.25 12.87 8.01
C VAL A 239 17.30 14.36 7.65
N GLY A 240 17.49 15.24 8.64
CA GLY A 240 17.62 16.69 8.46
C GLY A 240 16.33 17.34 7.95
N LEU A 241 15.18 16.91 8.44
CA LEU A 241 13.87 17.55 8.25
C LEU A 241 13.46 18.29 9.52
N HIS A 242 12.49 19.21 9.40
CA HIS A 242 11.97 19.93 10.54
C HIS A 242 11.03 19.04 11.38
N PRO A 243 11.31 18.77 12.68
CA PRO A 243 10.57 17.79 13.49
C PRO A 243 9.08 18.11 13.61
N GLU A 244 8.72 19.36 13.93
CA GLU A 244 7.32 19.76 14.15
C GLU A 244 6.51 19.75 12.84
N GLU A 245 7.11 20.13 11.73
CA GLU A 245 6.48 20.06 10.41
C GLU A 245 6.24 18.60 10.02
N THR A 246 7.19 17.72 10.30
CA THR A 246 7.04 16.27 10.04
C THR A 246 5.91 15.67 10.86
N VAL A 247 5.81 16.00 12.16
CA VAL A 247 4.70 15.54 13.01
C VAL A 247 3.37 16.08 12.50
N SER A 248 3.32 17.37 12.11
CA SER A 248 2.12 18.01 11.57
C SER A 248 1.67 17.33 10.26
N LEU A 249 2.60 17.01 9.38
CA LEU A 249 2.37 16.28 8.13
C LEU A 249 1.75 14.89 8.41
N VAL A 250 2.34 14.16 9.34
CA VAL A 250 1.86 12.82 9.75
C VAL A 250 0.49 12.91 10.39
N ALA A 251 0.29 13.85 11.32
CA ALA A 251 -0.99 14.06 12.01
C ALA A 251 -2.12 14.38 11.01
N ALA A 252 -1.85 15.21 10.02
CA ALA A 252 -2.82 15.58 8.98
C ALA A 252 -3.32 14.37 8.18
N VAL A 253 -2.46 13.38 7.90
CA VAL A 253 -2.87 12.12 7.26
C VAL A 253 -3.68 11.28 8.23
N VAL A 254 -3.15 11.02 9.43
CA VAL A 254 -3.76 10.13 10.43
C VAL A 254 -5.18 10.60 10.81
N GLN A 255 -5.38 11.90 10.99
CA GLN A 255 -6.68 12.51 11.32
C GLN A 255 -7.75 12.25 10.26
N ARG A 256 -7.39 12.15 8.99
CA ARG A 256 -8.33 11.92 7.88
C ARG A 256 -8.76 10.47 7.73
N VAL A 257 -7.94 9.51 8.20
CA VAL A 257 -8.17 8.07 7.98
C VAL A 257 -9.54 7.58 8.50
N PRO A 258 -10.01 7.93 9.72
CA PRO A 258 -11.30 7.40 10.21
C PRO A 258 -12.51 7.80 9.37
N SER A 259 -12.62 9.07 8.96
CA SER A 259 -13.72 9.56 8.11
C SER A 259 -13.59 9.02 6.69
N ALA A 260 -12.41 9.10 6.10
CA ALA A 260 -12.13 8.58 4.77
C ALA A 260 -12.43 7.07 4.65
N THR A 261 -12.10 6.28 5.69
CA THR A 261 -12.44 4.85 5.72
C THR A 261 -13.94 4.62 5.71
N ALA A 262 -14.72 5.42 6.47
CA ALA A 262 -16.17 5.30 6.49
C ALA A 262 -16.77 5.57 5.11
N GLU A 263 -16.35 6.67 4.47
CA GLU A 263 -16.82 7.06 3.13
C GLU A 263 -16.47 6.03 2.05
N VAL A 264 -15.23 5.53 2.05
CA VAL A 264 -14.79 4.53 1.07
C VAL A 264 -15.59 3.23 1.18
N VAL A 265 -15.87 2.78 2.40
CA VAL A 265 -16.66 1.55 2.61
C VAL A 265 -18.13 1.78 2.29
N GLU A 266 -18.68 2.94 2.60
CA GLU A 266 -20.04 3.27 2.21
C GLU A 266 -20.24 3.26 0.70
N LEU A 267 -19.33 3.92 -0.04
CA LEU A 267 -19.34 3.91 -1.50
C LEU A 267 -19.20 2.49 -2.06
N PHE A 268 -18.29 1.68 -1.51
CA PHE A 268 -18.14 0.28 -1.91
C PHE A 268 -19.41 -0.53 -1.68
N ASN A 269 -20.07 -0.36 -0.53
CA ASN A 269 -21.30 -1.07 -0.21
C ASN A 269 -22.49 -0.69 -1.10
N GLN A 270 -22.46 0.51 -1.71
CA GLN A 270 -23.48 1.00 -2.64
C GLN A 270 -23.23 0.54 -4.09
N GLU A 271 -22.04 0.00 -4.39
CA GLU A 271 -21.73 -0.46 -5.74
C GLU A 271 -22.63 -1.65 -6.15
N PRO A 272 -23.18 -1.65 -7.38
CA PRO A 272 -23.99 -2.75 -7.89
C PRO A 272 -23.21 -4.08 -7.88
N GLY A 273 -23.91 -5.18 -7.59
CA GLY A 273 -23.34 -6.52 -7.66
C GLY A 273 -22.50 -6.95 -6.45
N ARG A 274 -22.32 -6.11 -5.43
CA ARG A 274 -21.62 -6.51 -4.20
C ARG A 274 -22.41 -7.58 -3.42
N THR A 275 -21.75 -8.68 -3.10
CA THR A 275 -22.33 -9.78 -2.34
C THR A 275 -22.45 -9.45 -0.84
N PRO A 276 -23.30 -10.12 -0.07
CA PRO A 276 -23.37 -9.95 1.39
C PRO A 276 -22.04 -10.23 2.09
N SER A 277 -21.25 -11.20 1.62
CA SER A 277 -19.95 -11.53 2.19
C SER A 277 -18.91 -10.43 1.94
N GLU A 278 -18.90 -9.81 0.76
CA GLU A 278 -18.04 -8.67 0.44
C GLU A 278 -18.37 -7.46 1.30
N ARG A 279 -19.64 -7.12 1.46
CA ARG A 279 -20.10 -6.03 2.35
C ARG A 279 -19.73 -6.30 3.82
N LYS A 280 -19.90 -7.54 4.29
CA LYS A 280 -19.50 -7.93 5.64
C LYS A 280 -18.01 -7.75 5.86
N PHE A 281 -17.17 -8.14 4.88
CA PHE A 281 -15.72 -7.90 4.98
C PHE A 281 -15.40 -6.41 4.98
N ALA A 282 -16.02 -5.61 4.12
CA ALA A 282 -15.81 -4.17 4.07
C ALA A 282 -16.19 -3.48 5.40
N ASP A 283 -17.27 -3.91 6.07
CA ASP A 283 -17.62 -3.40 7.41
C ASP A 283 -16.63 -3.83 8.50
N THR A 284 -16.08 -5.05 8.40
CA THR A 284 -14.98 -5.50 9.26
C THR A 284 -13.73 -4.64 9.05
N TYR A 285 -13.35 -4.39 7.79
CA TYR A 285 -12.26 -3.48 7.41
C TYR A 285 -12.47 -2.08 8.01
N LYS A 286 -13.66 -1.51 7.81
CA LYS A 286 -14.01 -0.18 8.36
C LYS A 286 -13.79 -0.10 9.86
N THR A 287 -14.32 -1.06 10.59
CA THR A 287 -14.23 -1.10 12.07
C THR A 287 -12.79 -1.22 12.53
N ALA A 288 -12.03 -2.13 11.92
CA ALA A 288 -10.65 -2.40 12.29
C ALA A 288 -9.70 -1.24 11.97
N VAL A 289 -9.79 -0.68 10.75
CA VAL A 289 -8.94 0.45 10.33
C VAL A 289 -9.26 1.72 11.11
N LYS A 290 -10.53 2.04 11.34
CA LYS A 290 -10.92 3.19 12.18
C LYS A 290 -10.37 3.06 13.60
N ARG A 291 -10.45 1.87 14.19
CA ARG A 291 -9.87 1.61 15.51
C ARG A 291 -8.36 1.85 15.52
N GLN A 292 -7.65 1.31 14.55
CA GLN A 292 -6.19 1.45 14.44
C GLN A 292 -5.79 2.93 14.25
N ALA A 293 -6.45 3.64 13.35
CA ALA A 293 -6.20 5.06 13.11
C ALA A 293 -6.49 5.93 14.35
N THR A 294 -7.52 5.59 15.13
CA THR A 294 -7.82 6.27 16.39
C THR A 294 -6.70 6.06 17.42
N LEU A 295 -6.11 4.87 17.49
CA LEU A 295 -4.96 4.60 18.37
C LEU A 295 -3.73 5.39 17.93
N ALA A 296 -3.45 5.43 16.64
CA ALA A 296 -2.36 6.22 16.06
C ALA A 296 -2.55 7.73 16.33
N LEU A 297 -3.76 8.25 16.18
CA LEU A 297 -4.08 9.65 16.46
C LEU A 297 -3.83 10.00 17.94
N ARG A 298 -4.31 9.16 18.87
CA ARG A 298 -4.05 9.35 20.30
C ARG A 298 -2.57 9.37 20.62
N SER A 299 -1.79 8.51 19.98
CA SER A 299 -0.34 8.43 20.16
C SER A 299 0.38 9.70 19.68
N ILE A 300 -0.05 10.27 18.54
CA ILE A 300 0.47 11.56 18.04
C ILE A 300 0.12 12.72 18.95
N GLU A 301 -1.08 12.73 19.54
CA GLU A 301 -1.56 13.77 20.44
C GLU A 301 -0.98 13.64 21.87
N GLY A 302 -0.13 12.65 22.13
CA GLY A 302 0.42 12.39 23.48
C GLY A 302 -0.62 11.85 24.47
N LYS A 303 -1.81 11.46 24.00
CA LYS A 303 -2.86 10.84 24.80
C LYS A 303 -2.60 9.34 24.86
N GLY A 304 -2.11 8.82 25.97
CA GLY A 304 -1.75 7.42 26.16
C GLY A 304 -2.76 6.43 25.57
N ILE A 305 -2.26 5.33 24.99
CA ILE A 305 -3.08 4.24 24.48
C ILE A 305 -3.77 3.57 25.66
N PRO A 306 -5.10 3.39 25.68
CA PRO A 306 -5.78 2.69 26.76
C PRO A 306 -5.21 1.28 26.89
N THR A 307 -4.50 1.00 27.97
CA THR A 307 -4.18 -0.38 28.34
C THR A 307 -5.50 -1.06 28.69
N ARG A 308 -5.99 -1.98 27.84
CA ARG A 308 -7.01 -2.90 28.32
C ARG A 308 -6.40 -3.64 29.51
N ARG A 309 -6.93 -3.43 30.71
CA ARG A 309 -6.70 -4.37 31.81
C ARG A 309 -7.18 -5.74 31.36
N PRO A 310 -6.46 -6.80 31.73
CA PRO A 310 -6.78 -8.18 31.34
C PRO A 310 -8.20 -8.59 31.69
#